data_a9004d4654db77bbb2955c8715a48793
#
_entry.id   a9004d4654db77bbb2955c8715a48793
#
_cell.length_a   1.000
_cell.length_b   1.000
_cell.length_c   1.000
_cell.angle_alpha   90.00
_cell.angle_beta   90.00
_cell.angle_gamma   90.00
#
_symmetry.space_group_name_H-M   'P 1'
#
loop_
_entity.id
_entity.type
_entity.pdbx_description
1 polymer ?
#
loop_
_entity_poly.entity_id
_entity_poly.type
_entity_poly.pdbx_seq_one_letter_code
_entity_poly.pdbx_strand_id
1 'polypeptide(L)'
;MQTKFYALALTALALSSTAYAQDLKIHTYLAKPEHFGVTSTLIEGDKEVMLVNAQFSKSEALRIAAEILDSGKTLKTIFVSYGDPDFYFGLDVFKQYFPNVKIIATPETVQHIQATQALKVQYWGPQMGVNAPSKIIVPEVYTPKTLTLEDEVIAIKGQKELTYLWIPSAKAVVGGIPVSSGIHLWMADTPSSKDRAEVVKTLESIKALQPEVVIPAHMQAGAAEGLNAVNFSIDYLKQYEKAAKNSKNSAQLIQSMQQQYPDLAESGNLALGAKVVKSEMKWP
;
A
#
# COMPACT_ATOMS: atom_id res chain seq x y z
N MET A 1 49.59 45.03 -51.27
CA MET A 1 48.20 44.70 -50.90
C MET A 1 48.23 43.53 -49.90
N GLN A 2 47.99 43.81 -48.62
CA GLN A 2 47.97 42.79 -47.56
C GLN A 2 46.49 42.57 -47.16
N THR A 3 46.00 41.41 -47.45
CA THR A 3 44.60 40.98 -47.10
C THR A 3 44.62 40.43 -45.68
N LYS A 4 43.96 41.12 -44.74
CA LYS A 4 43.75 40.63 -43.35
C LYS A 4 42.54 39.75 -43.31
N PHE A 5 42.71 38.47 -42.94
CA PHE A 5 41.61 37.54 -42.60
C PHE A 5 41.21 37.75 -41.13
N TYR A 6 39.95 38.10 -40.88
CA TYR A 6 39.37 38.10 -39.56
C TYR A 6 38.70 36.73 -39.33
N ALA A 7 39.20 35.98 -38.36
CA ALA A 7 38.58 34.77 -37.90
C ALA A 7 37.47 35.11 -36.88
N LEU A 8 36.24 34.78 -37.21
CA LEU A 8 35.10 34.92 -36.31
C LEU A 8 35.01 33.65 -35.45
N ALA A 9 35.33 33.80 -34.15
CA ALA A 9 35.13 32.70 -33.17
C ALA A 9 33.66 32.66 -32.72
N LEU A 10 32.91 31.65 -33.16
CA LEU A 10 31.58 31.33 -32.62
C LEU A 10 31.72 30.63 -31.28
N THR A 11 31.43 31.34 -30.20
CA THR A 11 31.31 30.76 -28.86
C THR A 11 29.92 30.12 -28.74
N ALA A 12 29.83 28.79 -28.79
CA ALA A 12 28.60 28.06 -28.50
C ALA A 12 28.37 28.08 -26.98
N LEU A 13 27.39 28.83 -26.52
CA LEU A 13 26.86 28.74 -25.16
C LEU A 13 26.09 27.42 -25.05
N ALA A 14 26.67 26.43 -24.37
CA ALA A 14 25.96 25.25 -23.93
C ALA A 14 25.03 25.65 -22.78
N LEU A 15 23.75 25.81 -23.04
CA LEU A 15 22.70 25.89 -22.03
C LEU A 15 22.57 24.51 -21.38
N SER A 16 23.28 24.28 -20.28
CA SER A 16 23.01 23.17 -19.39
C SER A 16 21.67 23.43 -18.73
N SER A 17 20.59 22.82 -19.26
CA SER A 17 19.33 22.70 -18.53
C SER A 17 19.60 21.83 -17.31
N THR A 18 19.71 22.44 -16.14
CA THR A 18 19.56 21.72 -14.86
C THR A 18 18.12 21.20 -14.83
N ALA A 19 17.94 19.91 -15.12
CA ALA A 19 16.70 19.25 -14.80
C ALA A 19 16.55 19.33 -13.28
N TYR A 20 15.68 20.21 -12.82
CA TYR A 20 15.24 20.16 -11.42
C TYR A 20 14.46 18.86 -11.27
N ALA A 21 14.93 17.96 -10.40
CA ALA A 21 14.15 16.84 -9.94
C ALA A 21 12.83 17.41 -9.41
N GLN A 22 11.73 16.93 -9.95
CA GLN A 22 10.41 17.44 -9.59
C GLN A 22 9.97 16.76 -8.30
N ASP A 23 9.70 17.52 -7.24
CA ASP A 23 9.25 16.96 -5.97
C ASP A 23 7.86 16.34 -6.12
N LEU A 24 7.78 15.00 -6.08
CA LEU A 24 6.52 14.29 -6.03
C LEU A 24 5.77 14.61 -4.74
N LYS A 25 4.48 14.93 -4.85
CA LYS A 25 3.61 15.14 -3.70
C LYS A 25 2.97 13.83 -3.30
N ILE A 26 2.93 13.55 -2.01
CA ILE A 26 2.30 12.37 -1.44
C ILE A 26 1.00 12.80 -0.76
N HIS A 27 -0.13 12.33 -1.27
CA HIS A 27 -1.43 12.56 -0.68
C HIS A 27 -2.03 11.23 -0.24
N THR A 28 -2.48 11.15 1.02
CA THR A 28 -3.06 9.93 1.60
C THR A 28 -4.57 10.08 1.73
N TYR A 29 -5.29 9.16 1.13
CA TYR A 29 -6.71 8.96 1.38
C TYR A 29 -6.88 7.89 2.45
N LEU A 30 -7.57 8.20 3.53
CA LEU A 30 -7.92 7.27 4.61
C LEU A 30 -9.40 6.90 4.50
N ALA A 31 -9.69 5.62 4.29
CA ALA A 31 -11.05 5.10 4.32
C ALA A 31 -11.66 5.20 5.72
N LYS A 32 -12.98 5.22 5.78
CA LYS A 32 -13.70 5.19 7.03
C LYS A 32 -13.44 3.90 7.82
N PRO A 33 -13.64 3.90 9.15
CA PRO A 33 -13.43 2.71 9.99
C PRO A 33 -14.23 1.48 9.53
N GLU A 34 -15.48 1.64 9.06
CA GLU A 34 -16.28 0.55 8.52
C GLU A 34 -15.69 -0.11 7.24
N HIS A 35 -14.66 0.48 6.68
CA HIS A 35 -13.85 -0.03 5.57
C HIS A 35 -12.40 -0.28 5.99
N PHE A 36 -12.20 -0.72 7.23
CA PHE A 36 -10.93 -1.13 7.85
C PHE A 36 -9.86 -0.05 7.97
N GLY A 37 -10.20 1.25 7.82
CA GLY A 37 -9.21 2.31 7.82
C GLY A 37 -8.07 2.07 6.81
N VAL A 38 -8.39 1.44 5.67
CA VAL A 38 -7.40 1.20 4.61
C VAL A 38 -6.99 2.51 3.95
N THR A 39 -5.71 2.65 3.66
CA THR A 39 -5.20 3.82 2.97
C THR A 39 -5.01 3.56 1.48
N SER A 40 -5.26 4.59 0.69
CA SER A 40 -4.75 4.71 -0.67
C SER A 40 -3.84 5.92 -0.77
N THR A 41 -2.79 5.83 -1.56
CA THR A 41 -1.85 6.94 -1.71
C THR A 41 -1.86 7.43 -3.16
N LEU A 42 -2.08 8.73 -3.34
CA LEU A 42 -1.85 9.43 -4.60
C LEU A 42 -0.43 9.98 -4.59
N ILE A 43 0.37 9.54 -5.54
CA ILE A 43 1.71 10.07 -5.81
C ILE A 43 1.55 11.00 -7.01
N GLU A 44 1.75 12.29 -6.80
CA GLU A 44 1.41 13.32 -7.77
C GLU A 44 2.66 14.02 -8.30
N GLY A 45 2.82 13.98 -9.63
CA GLY A 45 3.69 14.87 -10.37
C GLY A 45 2.94 16.14 -10.80
N ASP A 46 3.45 16.89 -11.77
CA ASP A 46 2.79 18.09 -12.28
C ASP A 46 1.55 17.76 -13.12
N LYS A 47 1.62 16.74 -13.96
CA LYS A 47 0.61 16.38 -14.97
C LYS A 47 0.03 14.99 -14.75
N GLU A 48 0.78 14.11 -14.13
CA GLU A 48 0.41 12.70 -13.94
C GLU A 48 0.24 12.38 -12.47
N VAL A 49 -0.60 11.39 -12.17
CA VAL A 49 -0.77 10.82 -10.85
C VAL A 49 -0.69 9.30 -10.92
N MET A 50 -0.08 8.70 -9.92
CA MET A 50 -0.10 7.26 -9.66
C MET A 50 -0.92 7.01 -8.39
N LEU A 51 -1.83 6.05 -8.46
CA LEU A 51 -2.56 5.56 -7.30
C LEU A 51 -1.91 4.29 -6.77
N VAL A 52 -1.74 4.19 -5.47
CA VAL A 52 -1.31 2.98 -4.77
C VAL A 52 -2.48 2.46 -3.95
N ASN A 53 -2.95 1.26 -4.29
CA ASN A 53 -4.13 0.58 -3.75
C ASN A 53 -5.46 1.27 -4.07
N ALA A 54 -6.50 0.48 -4.33
CA ALA A 54 -7.74 0.95 -4.96
C ALA A 54 -8.96 0.90 -4.05
N GLN A 55 -8.78 0.69 -2.76
CA GLN A 55 -9.84 0.61 -1.76
C GLN A 55 -10.68 -0.67 -1.78
N PHE A 56 -11.34 -0.91 -0.63
CA PHE A 56 -12.23 -2.05 -0.41
C PHE A 56 -13.59 -1.85 -1.07
N SER A 57 -14.21 -0.68 -0.88
CA SER A 57 -15.57 -0.45 -1.32
C SER A 57 -15.67 0.50 -2.50
N LYS A 58 -16.72 0.32 -3.29
CA LYS A 58 -17.05 1.19 -4.41
C LYS A 58 -17.16 2.66 -4.01
N SER A 59 -17.79 2.95 -2.87
CA SER A 59 -17.97 4.34 -2.40
C SER A 59 -16.65 5.03 -2.07
N GLU A 60 -15.70 4.32 -1.45
CA GLU A 60 -14.37 4.88 -1.16
C GLU A 60 -13.56 5.08 -2.44
N ALA A 61 -13.62 4.11 -3.35
CA ALA A 61 -12.98 4.23 -4.67
C ALA A 61 -13.53 5.42 -5.49
N LEU A 62 -14.86 5.67 -5.43
CA LEU A 62 -15.49 6.82 -6.10
C LEU A 62 -15.00 8.16 -5.53
N ARG A 63 -14.76 8.27 -4.22
CA ARG A 63 -14.20 9.50 -3.62
C ARG A 63 -12.82 9.81 -4.16
N ILE A 64 -11.95 8.79 -4.20
CA ILE A 64 -10.60 8.95 -4.78
C ILE A 64 -10.68 9.28 -6.28
N ALA A 65 -11.58 8.63 -7.02
CA ALA A 65 -11.78 8.93 -8.43
C ALA A 65 -12.20 10.39 -8.65
N ALA A 66 -13.06 10.93 -7.77
CA ALA A 66 -13.45 12.33 -7.82
C ALA A 66 -12.26 13.27 -7.54
N GLU A 67 -11.44 12.99 -6.51
CA GLU A 67 -10.24 13.76 -6.21
C GLU A 67 -9.26 13.80 -7.40
N ILE A 68 -9.07 12.66 -8.08
CA ILE A 68 -8.22 12.59 -9.28
C ILE A 68 -8.81 13.43 -10.43
N LEU A 69 -10.12 13.38 -10.66
CA LEU A 69 -10.79 14.18 -11.67
C LEU A 69 -10.67 15.68 -11.36
N ASP A 70 -10.87 16.07 -10.11
CA ASP A 70 -10.78 17.48 -9.66
C ASP A 70 -9.35 18.01 -9.79
N SER A 71 -8.33 17.16 -9.63
CA SER A 71 -6.93 17.56 -9.85
C SER A 71 -6.61 17.96 -11.28
N GLY A 72 -7.40 17.54 -12.26
CA GLY A 72 -7.15 17.73 -13.69
C GLY A 72 -5.94 16.96 -14.23
N LYS A 73 -5.31 16.11 -13.41
CA LYS A 73 -4.14 15.30 -13.79
C LYS A 73 -4.55 13.97 -14.44
N THR A 74 -3.62 13.39 -15.18
CA THR A 74 -3.82 12.08 -15.80
C THR A 74 -3.47 10.95 -14.83
N LEU A 75 -4.44 10.09 -14.48
CA LEU A 75 -4.16 8.86 -13.76
C LEU A 75 -3.41 7.89 -14.69
N LYS A 76 -2.10 7.78 -14.49
CA LYS A 76 -1.19 6.99 -15.34
C LYS A 76 -1.20 5.52 -14.99
N THR A 77 -1.07 5.24 -13.68
CA THR A 77 -0.85 3.88 -13.18
C THR A 77 -1.59 3.71 -11.86
N ILE A 78 -2.15 2.52 -11.65
CA ILE A 78 -2.55 2.03 -10.33
C ILE A 78 -1.64 0.86 -9.99
N PHE A 79 -0.93 0.94 -8.87
CA PHE A 79 -0.12 -0.14 -8.34
C PHE A 79 -0.85 -0.79 -7.16
N VAL A 80 -1.14 -2.09 -7.27
CA VAL A 80 -1.72 -2.89 -6.19
C VAL A 80 -0.59 -3.55 -5.42
N SER A 81 -0.40 -3.16 -4.17
CA SER A 81 0.74 -3.59 -3.37
C SER A 81 0.55 -4.94 -2.69
N TYR A 82 -0.68 -5.39 -2.51
CA TYR A 82 -1.02 -6.65 -1.86
C TYR A 82 -2.31 -7.26 -2.43
N GLY A 83 -2.50 -8.58 -2.25
CA GLY A 83 -3.58 -9.34 -2.88
C GLY A 83 -4.91 -9.40 -2.12
N ASP A 84 -5.09 -8.63 -1.05
CA ASP A 84 -6.35 -8.60 -0.31
C ASP A 84 -7.38 -7.63 -0.91
N PRO A 85 -8.68 -7.90 -0.70
CA PRO A 85 -9.80 -7.18 -1.29
C PRO A 85 -9.74 -5.66 -1.11
N ASP A 86 -9.29 -5.19 0.01
CA ASP A 86 -9.20 -3.78 0.38
C ASP A 86 -8.14 -3.00 -0.44
N PHE A 87 -7.29 -3.70 -1.18
CA PHE A 87 -6.32 -3.09 -2.09
C PHE A 87 -6.77 -3.08 -3.55
N TYR A 88 -7.76 -3.93 -3.94
CA TYR A 88 -8.09 -4.08 -5.37
C TYR A 88 -9.60 -4.15 -5.71
N PHE A 89 -10.51 -4.28 -4.74
CA PHE A 89 -11.95 -4.37 -5.06
C PHE A 89 -12.49 -3.11 -5.73
N GLY A 90 -11.95 -1.93 -5.43
CA GLY A 90 -12.34 -0.68 -6.07
C GLY A 90 -11.82 -0.47 -7.49
N LEU A 91 -11.02 -1.39 -8.06
CA LEU A 91 -10.43 -1.24 -9.39
C LEU A 91 -11.46 -1.11 -10.52
N ASP A 92 -12.64 -1.69 -10.38
CA ASP A 92 -13.70 -1.57 -11.38
C ASP A 92 -14.19 -0.12 -11.54
N VAL A 93 -14.22 0.65 -10.46
CA VAL A 93 -14.51 2.08 -10.49
C VAL A 93 -13.46 2.82 -11.31
N PHE A 94 -12.19 2.63 -11.00
CA PHE A 94 -11.11 3.32 -11.71
C PHE A 94 -11.07 2.93 -13.19
N LYS A 95 -11.33 1.68 -13.53
CA LYS A 95 -11.37 1.24 -14.93
C LYS A 95 -12.56 1.84 -15.70
N GLN A 96 -13.64 2.16 -15.00
CA GLN A 96 -14.81 2.82 -15.59
C GLN A 96 -14.54 4.29 -15.91
N TYR A 97 -13.92 5.03 -14.98
CA TYR A 97 -13.67 6.48 -15.14
C TYR A 97 -12.35 6.81 -15.84
N PHE A 98 -11.37 5.89 -15.77
CA PHE A 98 -10.04 6.03 -16.36
C PHE A 98 -9.73 4.80 -17.23
N PRO A 99 -10.39 4.63 -18.40
CA PRO A 99 -10.32 3.39 -19.19
C PRO A 99 -8.90 3.04 -19.66
N ASN A 100 -8.03 4.06 -19.82
CA ASN A 100 -6.66 3.90 -20.29
C ASN A 100 -5.64 3.69 -19.16
N VAL A 101 -6.08 3.71 -17.88
CA VAL A 101 -5.18 3.52 -16.76
C VAL A 101 -4.51 2.14 -16.81
N LYS A 102 -3.20 2.10 -16.56
CA LYS A 102 -2.45 0.87 -16.41
C LYS A 102 -2.58 0.38 -14.97
N ILE A 103 -3.14 -0.82 -14.79
CA ILE A 103 -3.34 -1.43 -13.47
C ILE A 103 -2.35 -2.59 -13.35
N ILE A 104 -1.43 -2.52 -12.40
CA ILE A 104 -0.30 -3.44 -12.28
C ILE A 104 -0.09 -3.90 -10.84
N ALA A 105 0.50 -5.11 -10.72
CA ALA A 105 1.01 -5.65 -9.46
C ALA A 105 2.18 -6.59 -9.71
N THR A 106 2.89 -6.97 -8.66
CA THR A 106 3.95 -7.99 -8.77
C THR A 106 3.37 -9.36 -9.16
N PRO A 107 4.18 -10.27 -9.73
CA PRO A 107 3.72 -11.61 -10.08
C PRO A 107 3.07 -12.35 -8.90
N GLU A 108 3.65 -12.24 -7.71
CA GLU A 108 3.18 -12.89 -6.49
C GLU A 108 1.82 -12.33 -6.05
N THR A 109 1.65 -10.99 -6.09
CA THR A 109 0.36 -10.33 -5.78
C THR A 109 -0.73 -10.75 -6.77
N VAL A 110 -0.42 -10.78 -8.08
CA VAL A 110 -1.38 -11.23 -9.09
C VAL A 110 -1.77 -12.68 -8.88
N GLN A 111 -0.81 -13.55 -8.59
CA GLN A 111 -1.06 -14.96 -8.31
C GLN A 111 -1.97 -15.14 -7.08
N HIS A 112 -1.73 -14.38 -6.01
CA HIS A 112 -2.57 -14.40 -4.80
C HIS A 112 -4.02 -13.96 -5.12
N ILE A 113 -4.19 -12.85 -5.82
CA ILE A 113 -5.52 -12.38 -6.25
C ILE A 113 -6.24 -13.47 -7.07
N GLN A 114 -5.58 -14.05 -8.07
CA GLN A 114 -6.16 -15.09 -8.90
C GLN A 114 -6.58 -16.33 -8.11
N ALA A 115 -5.80 -16.72 -7.10
CA ALA A 115 -6.07 -17.89 -6.27
C ALA A 115 -7.24 -17.65 -5.28
N THR A 116 -7.41 -16.42 -4.78
CA THR A 116 -8.31 -16.15 -3.64
C THR A 116 -9.56 -15.34 -4.01
N GLN A 117 -9.57 -14.59 -5.11
CA GLN A 117 -10.61 -13.63 -5.46
C GLN A 117 -12.05 -14.20 -5.38
N ALA A 118 -12.27 -15.44 -5.85
CA ALA A 118 -13.59 -16.04 -5.85
C ALA A 118 -14.14 -16.25 -4.42
N LEU A 119 -13.28 -16.76 -3.52
CA LEU A 119 -13.62 -16.99 -2.11
C LEU A 119 -13.80 -15.66 -1.37
N LYS A 120 -12.92 -14.67 -1.66
CA LYS A 120 -13.02 -13.33 -1.06
C LYS A 120 -14.32 -12.61 -1.49
N VAL A 121 -14.71 -12.69 -2.77
CA VAL A 121 -16.01 -12.17 -3.24
C VAL A 121 -17.20 -12.91 -2.60
N GLN A 122 -17.12 -14.22 -2.48
CA GLN A 122 -18.17 -15.01 -1.83
C GLN A 122 -18.33 -14.63 -0.35
N TYR A 123 -17.24 -14.33 0.34
CA TYR A 123 -17.26 -13.97 1.76
C TYR A 123 -17.70 -12.51 1.98
N TRP A 124 -17.10 -11.57 1.25
CA TRP A 124 -17.31 -10.13 1.48
C TRP A 124 -18.51 -9.55 0.71
N GLY A 125 -18.80 -10.05 -0.49
CA GLY A 125 -19.84 -9.50 -1.35
C GLY A 125 -21.21 -9.33 -0.69
N PRO A 126 -21.75 -10.35 0.03
CA PRO A 126 -23.02 -10.21 0.74
C PRO A 126 -23.01 -9.12 1.83
N GLN A 127 -21.86 -8.92 2.48
CA GLN A 127 -21.72 -7.93 3.55
C GLN A 127 -21.59 -6.49 2.98
N MET A 128 -21.00 -6.35 1.79
CA MET A 128 -20.79 -5.07 1.12
C MET A 128 -22.05 -4.57 0.40
N GLY A 129 -22.96 -5.47 -0.01
CA GLY A 129 -24.16 -5.12 -0.75
C GLY A 129 -23.85 -4.32 -2.02
N VAL A 130 -24.43 -3.13 -2.17
CA VAL A 130 -24.23 -2.25 -3.35
C VAL A 130 -22.80 -1.70 -3.46
N ASN A 131 -22.01 -1.76 -2.40
CA ASN A 131 -20.62 -1.36 -2.39
C ASN A 131 -19.65 -2.44 -2.88
N ALA A 132 -20.15 -3.67 -3.11
CA ALA A 132 -19.34 -4.74 -3.69
C ALA A 132 -18.88 -4.38 -5.12
N PRO A 133 -17.71 -4.87 -5.56
CA PRO A 133 -17.28 -4.69 -6.94
C PRO A 133 -18.29 -5.29 -7.92
N SER A 134 -18.52 -4.59 -9.03
CA SER A 134 -19.39 -5.09 -10.10
C SER A 134 -18.73 -6.24 -10.87
N LYS A 135 -17.42 -6.19 -10.94
CA LYS A 135 -16.53 -7.24 -11.47
C LYS A 135 -15.15 -7.12 -10.84
N ILE A 136 -14.45 -8.23 -10.74
CA ILE A 136 -13.05 -8.20 -10.31
C ILE A 136 -12.15 -7.82 -11.49
N ILE A 137 -11.30 -6.83 -11.27
CA ILE A 137 -10.21 -6.47 -12.17
C ILE A 137 -8.93 -7.06 -11.60
N VAL A 138 -8.33 -8.00 -12.31
CA VAL A 138 -7.02 -8.57 -11.95
C VAL A 138 -5.94 -7.66 -12.56
N PRO A 139 -4.99 -7.16 -11.78
CA PRO A 139 -3.88 -6.36 -12.30
C PRO A 139 -3.03 -7.13 -13.33
N GLU A 140 -2.42 -6.39 -14.25
CA GLU A 140 -1.39 -6.94 -15.14
C GLU A 140 -0.11 -7.25 -14.34
N VAL A 141 0.54 -8.36 -14.69
CA VAL A 141 1.82 -8.76 -14.07
C VAL A 141 2.91 -7.75 -14.44
N TYR A 142 3.58 -7.20 -13.44
CA TYR A 142 4.67 -6.26 -13.60
C TYR A 142 5.95 -6.79 -12.95
N THR A 143 6.95 -7.13 -13.76
CA THR A 143 8.21 -7.75 -13.31
C THR A 143 9.36 -6.78 -13.04
N PRO A 144 9.42 -5.56 -13.65
CA PRO A 144 10.47 -4.61 -13.32
C PRO A 144 10.45 -4.21 -11.85
N LYS A 145 11.60 -3.82 -11.32
CA LYS A 145 11.75 -3.41 -9.91
C LYS A 145 11.59 -1.91 -9.69
N THR A 146 11.30 -1.17 -10.74
CA THR A 146 11.07 0.28 -10.68
C THR A 146 9.87 0.66 -11.53
N LEU A 147 9.18 1.71 -11.09
CA LEU A 147 8.17 2.45 -11.82
C LEU A 147 8.70 3.85 -12.10
N THR A 148 8.11 4.54 -13.04
CA THR A 148 8.39 5.95 -13.28
C THR A 148 7.08 6.73 -13.25
N LEU A 149 7.12 7.89 -12.62
CA LEU A 149 6.08 8.90 -12.72
C LEU A 149 6.75 10.19 -13.17
N GLU A 150 6.40 10.64 -14.39
CA GLU A 150 7.16 11.67 -15.09
C GLU A 150 8.65 11.27 -15.16
N ASP A 151 9.58 12.06 -14.62
CA ASP A 151 11.02 11.75 -14.65
C ASP A 151 11.52 11.09 -13.33
N GLU A 152 10.61 10.88 -12.36
CA GLU A 152 10.96 10.34 -11.06
C GLU A 152 10.88 8.82 -11.00
N VAL A 153 11.89 8.19 -10.39
CA VAL A 153 11.99 6.74 -10.23
C VAL A 153 11.44 6.32 -8.88
N ILE A 154 10.50 5.37 -8.90
CA ILE A 154 9.88 4.77 -7.73
C ILE A 154 10.30 3.30 -7.68
N ALA A 155 10.93 2.87 -6.59
CA ALA A 155 11.38 1.49 -6.45
C ALA A 155 10.30 0.59 -5.84
N ILE A 156 10.06 -0.57 -6.44
CA ILE A 156 9.26 -1.66 -5.86
C ILE A 156 10.19 -2.49 -4.97
N LYS A 157 9.90 -2.52 -3.69
CA LYS A 157 10.69 -3.23 -2.67
C LYS A 157 9.82 -4.25 -1.92
N GLY A 158 10.46 -5.00 -1.03
CA GLY A 158 9.83 -6.10 -0.30
C GLY A 158 10.11 -7.46 -0.92
N GLN A 159 9.48 -8.48 -0.38
CA GLN A 159 9.68 -9.87 -0.82
C GLN A 159 8.33 -10.59 -0.93
N LYS A 160 8.19 -11.46 -1.91
CA LYS A 160 6.95 -12.19 -2.19
C LYS A 160 5.76 -11.21 -2.33
N GLU A 161 4.72 -11.42 -1.55
CA GLU A 161 3.52 -10.59 -1.51
C GLU A 161 3.68 -9.33 -0.64
N LEU A 162 4.70 -9.29 0.25
CA LEU A 162 4.94 -8.16 1.15
C LEU A 162 5.68 -7.02 0.41
N THR A 163 5.06 -6.46 -0.62
CA THR A 163 5.64 -5.41 -1.45
C THR A 163 5.22 -4.02 -1.01
N TYR A 164 6.11 -3.05 -1.21
CA TYR A 164 5.87 -1.63 -0.97
C TYR A 164 6.64 -0.77 -1.97
N LEU A 165 6.25 0.47 -2.13
CA LEU A 165 6.94 1.43 -2.96
C LEU A 165 7.86 2.30 -2.09
N TRP A 166 9.09 2.50 -2.56
CA TRP A 166 10.05 3.45 -2.04
C TRP A 166 10.24 4.58 -3.04
N ILE A 167 10.00 5.82 -2.63
CA ILE A 167 10.12 7.04 -3.42
C ILE A 167 11.34 7.80 -2.90
N PRO A 168 12.53 7.66 -3.54
CA PRO A 168 13.77 8.24 -3.02
C PRO A 168 13.73 9.76 -2.91
N SER A 169 13.15 10.47 -3.90
CA SER A 169 13.06 11.93 -3.92
C SER A 169 12.27 12.49 -2.72
N ALA A 170 11.19 11.81 -2.34
CA ALA A 170 10.36 12.18 -1.19
C ALA A 170 10.76 11.46 0.11
N LYS A 171 11.77 10.57 0.10
CA LYS A 171 12.11 9.64 1.19
C LYS A 171 10.87 8.97 1.79
N ALA A 172 9.94 8.57 0.93
CA ALA A 172 8.65 8.05 1.32
C ALA A 172 8.51 6.55 1.04
N VAL A 173 7.88 5.84 1.99
CA VAL A 173 7.38 4.46 1.83
C VAL A 173 5.87 4.50 1.81
N VAL A 174 5.26 3.93 0.77
CA VAL A 174 3.82 3.88 0.60
C VAL A 174 3.37 2.50 0.11
N GLY A 175 2.13 2.14 0.39
CA GLY A 175 1.64 0.78 0.19
C GLY A 175 2.32 -0.19 1.17
N GLY A 176 2.02 -1.47 1.06
CA GLY A 176 2.64 -2.48 1.91
C GLY A 176 1.84 -2.78 3.17
N ILE A 177 1.16 -3.92 3.12
CA ILE A 177 0.34 -4.45 4.20
C ILE A 177 1.02 -4.51 5.58
N PRO A 178 2.36 -4.67 5.73
CA PRO A 178 2.97 -4.84 7.05
C PRO A 178 2.83 -3.65 7.99
N VAL A 179 2.68 -2.42 7.47
CA VAL A 179 2.63 -1.22 8.32
C VAL A 179 1.19 -0.91 8.68
N SER A 180 0.89 -0.92 9.96
CA SER A 180 -0.42 -0.52 10.52
C SER A 180 -0.23 0.43 11.69
N SER A 181 -1.25 1.23 12.03
CA SER A 181 -1.17 2.17 13.16
C SER A 181 -2.51 2.38 13.84
N GLY A 182 -2.52 2.35 15.17
CA GLY A 182 -3.71 2.58 15.99
C GLY A 182 -4.77 1.48 15.93
N ILE A 183 -4.48 0.34 15.33
CA ILE A 183 -5.40 -0.79 15.16
C ILE A 183 -4.76 -2.11 15.61
N HIS A 184 -5.57 -3.11 15.93
CA HIS A 184 -5.10 -4.49 16.00
C HIS A 184 -4.75 -4.99 14.59
N LEU A 185 -3.53 -5.53 14.42
CA LEU A 185 -3.06 -5.99 13.13
C LEU A 185 -3.82 -7.24 12.65
N TRP A 186 -3.97 -7.35 11.34
CA TRP A 186 -4.59 -8.51 10.69
C TRP A 186 -3.61 -9.69 10.67
N MET A 187 -3.97 -10.79 11.36
CA MET A 187 -3.12 -11.98 11.49
C MET A 187 -3.64 -13.22 10.78
N ALA A 188 -4.78 -13.11 10.09
CA ALA A 188 -5.39 -14.27 9.43
C ALA A 188 -4.52 -14.80 8.28
N ASP A 189 -3.88 -13.90 7.53
CA ASP A 189 -3.02 -14.25 6.39
C ASP A 189 -1.57 -14.61 6.82
N THR A 190 -1.26 -14.50 8.12
CA THR A 190 0.04 -14.86 8.70
C THR A 190 -0.11 -15.87 9.85
N PRO A 191 -0.71 -17.06 9.59
CA PRO A 191 -1.08 -18.00 10.65
C PRO A 191 0.11 -18.60 11.38
N SER A 192 1.27 -18.72 10.72
CA SER A 192 2.45 -19.32 11.34
C SER A 192 3.41 -18.27 11.92
N SER A 193 4.19 -18.71 12.91
CA SER A 193 5.29 -17.92 13.48
C SER A 193 6.33 -17.50 12.41
N LYS A 194 6.54 -18.35 11.39
CA LYS A 194 7.45 -18.09 10.29
C LYS A 194 6.93 -16.95 9.42
N ASP A 195 5.63 -16.93 9.09
CA ASP A 195 5.03 -15.88 8.27
C ASP A 195 5.14 -14.52 8.98
N ARG A 196 4.81 -14.47 10.28
CA ARG A 196 4.96 -13.26 11.10
C ARG A 196 6.41 -12.79 11.21
N ALA A 197 7.38 -13.70 11.23
CA ALA A 197 8.80 -13.34 11.21
C ALA A 197 9.22 -12.70 9.86
N GLU A 198 8.67 -13.15 8.73
CA GLU A 198 8.92 -12.50 7.42
C GLU A 198 8.30 -11.09 7.37
N VAL A 199 7.13 -10.88 7.99
CA VAL A 199 6.55 -9.53 8.14
C VAL A 199 7.49 -8.62 8.94
N VAL A 200 7.99 -9.08 10.09
CA VAL A 200 8.97 -8.30 10.89
C VAL A 200 10.21 -7.97 10.08
N LYS A 201 10.74 -8.92 9.31
CA LYS A 201 11.91 -8.70 8.44
C LYS A 201 11.64 -7.63 7.37
N THR A 202 10.45 -7.62 6.80
CA THR A 202 10.04 -6.58 5.85
C THR A 202 9.97 -5.22 6.53
N LEU A 203 9.38 -5.12 7.72
CA LEU A 203 9.34 -3.89 8.51
C LEU A 203 10.73 -3.37 8.87
N GLU A 204 11.66 -4.23 9.26
CA GLU A 204 13.06 -3.85 9.51
C GLU A 204 13.75 -3.35 8.22
N SER A 205 13.42 -3.92 7.06
CA SER A 205 13.92 -3.44 5.77
C SER A 205 13.39 -2.04 5.41
N ILE A 206 12.14 -1.72 5.77
CA ILE A 206 11.58 -0.37 5.65
C ILE A 206 12.34 0.59 6.55
N LYS A 207 12.54 0.22 7.81
CA LYS A 207 13.28 1.03 8.79
C LYS A 207 14.72 1.33 8.34
N ALA A 208 15.38 0.36 7.70
CA ALA A 208 16.75 0.52 7.19
C ALA A 208 16.86 1.56 6.05
N LEU A 209 15.78 1.90 5.35
CA LEU A 209 15.75 2.97 4.35
C LEU A 209 15.80 4.36 4.97
N GLN A 210 15.58 4.48 6.28
CA GLN A 210 15.47 5.76 7.00
C GLN A 210 14.46 6.72 6.34
N PRO A 211 13.22 6.28 6.09
CA PRO A 211 12.22 7.12 5.45
C PRO A 211 11.83 8.30 6.34
N GLU A 212 11.51 9.43 5.73
CA GLU A 212 10.89 10.58 6.40
C GLU A 212 9.36 10.42 6.46
N VAL A 213 8.79 9.79 5.43
CA VAL A 213 7.36 9.50 5.32
C VAL A 213 7.15 8.00 5.22
N VAL A 214 6.25 7.45 6.04
CA VAL A 214 5.72 6.09 5.88
C VAL A 214 4.22 6.14 6.07
N ILE A 215 3.47 5.77 5.04
CA ILE A 215 2.02 5.70 5.10
C ILE A 215 1.61 4.27 5.47
N PRO A 216 0.97 4.04 6.64
CA PRO A 216 0.45 2.73 6.99
C PRO A 216 -0.60 2.26 5.99
N ALA A 217 -0.65 0.95 5.71
CA ALA A 217 -1.69 0.38 4.85
C ALA A 217 -3.08 0.45 5.49
N HIS A 218 -3.11 0.32 6.82
CA HIS A 218 -4.31 0.46 7.65
C HIS A 218 -4.01 1.31 8.85
N MET A 219 -4.89 2.25 9.16
CA MET A 219 -4.72 3.08 10.35
C MET A 219 -6.02 3.64 10.90
N GLN A 220 -6.02 3.94 12.17
CA GLN A 220 -7.04 4.77 12.79
C GLN A 220 -6.75 6.24 12.49
N ALA A 221 -7.78 7.04 12.28
CA ALA A 221 -7.63 8.49 12.10
C ALA A 221 -6.88 9.13 13.28
N GLY A 222 -5.84 9.91 12.98
CA GLY A 222 -4.98 10.55 13.98
C GLY A 222 -3.92 9.65 14.63
N ALA A 223 -3.83 8.37 14.22
CA ALA A 223 -2.77 7.50 14.68
C ALA A 223 -1.39 7.90 14.09
N ALA A 224 -0.32 7.42 14.70
CA ALA A 224 1.04 7.76 14.30
C ALA A 224 1.35 7.25 12.88
N GLU A 225 2.06 8.05 12.11
CA GLU A 225 2.65 7.72 10.82
C GLU A 225 4.17 7.63 10.91
N GLY A 226 4.83 7.44 9.78
CA GLY A 226 6.28 7.42 9.70
C GLY A 226 6.90 6.22 10.41
N LEU A 227 8.11 6.39 10.91
CA LEU A 227 8.84 5.33 11.63
C LEU A 227 8.15 4.89 12.92
N ASN A 228 7.30 5.73 13.52
CA ASN A 228 6.53 5.35 14.70
C ASN A 228 5.52 4.23 14.37
N ALA A 229 4.85 4.29 13.24
CA ALA A 229 3.96 3.22 12.77
C ALA A 229 4.73 1.92 12.47
N VAL A 230 5.92 2.02 11.89
CA VAL A 230 6.79 0.85 11.65
C VAL A 230 7.21 0.21 12.96
N ASN A 231 7.67 0.99 13.92
CA ASN A 231 8.08 0.49 15.24
C ASN A 231 6.88 -0.13 15.99
N PHE A 232 5.72 0.52 15.96
CA PHE A 232 4.49 -0.02 16.53
C PHE A 232 4.16 -1.41 15.93
N SER A 233 4.19 -1.54 14.60
CA SER A 233 3.89 -2.82 13.93
C SER A 233 4.89 -3.92 14.32
N ILE A 234 6.19 -3.61 14.42
CA ILE A 234 7.23 -4.54 14.87
C ILE A 234 6.96 -4.99 16.32
N ASP A 235 6.71 -4.05 17.22
CA ASP A 235 6.51 -4.33 18.64
C ASP A 235 5.21 -5.11 18.87
N TYR A 236 4.14 -4.75 18.16
CA TYR A 236 2.88 -5.50 18.20
C TYR A 236 3.08 -6.96 17.79
N LEU A 237 3.75 -7.21 16.65
CA LEU A 237 4.04 -8.56 16.17
C LEU A 237 4.85 -9.38 17.17
N LYS A 238 5.86 -8.79 17.82
CA LYS A 238 6.66 -9.45 18.86
C LYS A 238 5.82 -9.80 20.09
N GLN A 239 4.96 -8.89 20.54
CA GLN A 239 4.05 -9.14 21.66
C GLN A 239 2.98 -10.18 21.31
N TYR A 240 2.41 -10.10 20.10
CA TYR A 240 1.45 -11.07 19.60
C TYR A 240 2.04 -12.48 19.57
N GLU A 241 3.28 -12.64 19.06
CA GLU A 241 3.97 -13.93 19.03
C GLU A 241 4.18 -14.51 20.44
N LYS A 242 4.58 -13.66 21.40
CA LYS A 242 4.72 -14.04 22.80
C LYS A 242 3.36 -14.46 23.40
N ALA A 243 2.32 -13.68 23.16
CA ALA A 243 0.97 -13.99 23.63
C ALA A 243 0.45 -15.29 23.00
N ALA A 244 0.65 -15.48 21.69
CA ALA A 244 0.24 -16.68 20.98
C ALA A 244 0.89 -17.95 21.53
N LYS A 245 2.18 -17.91 21.86
CA LYS A 245 2.89 -19.03 22.48
C LYS A 245 2.35 -19.40 23.87
N ASN A 246 1.95 -18.40 24.66
CA ASN A 246 1.51 -18.59 26.05
C ASN A 246 0.01 -18.86 26.17
N SER A 247 -0.78 -18.68 25.13
CA SER A 247 -2.23 -18.89 25.12
C SER A 247 -2.57 -20.29 24.63
N LYS A 248 -3.50 -20.97 25.31
CA LYS A 248 -3.99 -22.30 24.90
C LYS A 248 -5.01 -22.23 23.76
N ASN A 249 -5.76 -21.17 23.65
CA ASN A 249 -6.84 -20.97 22.69
C ASN A 249 -6.95 -19.48 22.28
N SER A 250 -7.83 -19.20 21.30
CA SER A 250 -8.04 -17.83 20.80
C SER A 250 -8.56 -16.88 21.87
N ALA A 251 -9.45 -17.32 22.75
CA ALA A 251 -10.00 -16.48 23.82
C ALA A 251 -8.90 -15.93 24.74
N GLN A 252 -7.95 -16.78 25.17
CA GLN A 252 -6.81 -16.35 25.98
C GLN A 252 -5.88 -15.41 25.22
N LEU A 253 -5.65 -15.67 23.93
CA LEU A 253 -4.83 -14.80 23.08
C LEU A 253 -5.47 -13.41 22.94
N ILE A 254 -6.77 -13.35 22.63
CA ILE A 254 -7.53 -12.10 22.53
C ILE A 254 -7.44 -11.32 23.84
N GLN A 255 -7.73 -11.98 24.97
CA GLN A 255 -7.67 -11.34 26.29
C GLN A 255 -6.28 -10.77 26.59
N SER A 256 -5.22 -11.52 26.29
CA SER A 256 -3.84 -11.08 26.50
C SER A 256 -3.51 -9.84 25.67
N MET A 257 -3.91 -9.82 24.40
CA MET A 257 -3.63 -8.68 23.51
C MET A 257 -4.47 -7.45 23.87
N GLN A 258 -5.75 -7.62 24.24
CA GLN A 258 -6.59 -6.51 24.68
C GLN A 258 -6.09 -5.88 25.99
N GLN A 259 -5.53 -6.68 26.92
CA GLN A 259 -4.90 -6.15 28.13
C GLN A 259 -3.64 -5.34 27.85
N GLN A 260 -2.85 -5.71 26.83
CA GLN A 260 -1.64 -4.99 26.43
C GLN A 260 -1.96 -3.75 25.58
N TYR A 261 -3.02 -3.80 24.80
CA TYR A 261 -3.42 -2.77 23.83
C TYR A 261 -4.92 -2.47 23.95
N PRO A 262 -5.38 -1.86 25.07
CA PRO A 262 -6.81 -1.65 25.34
C PRO A 262 -7.47 -0.65 24.41
N ASP A 263 -6.71 0.27 23.84
CA ASP A 263 -7.21 1.41 23.06
C ASP A 263 -7.12 1.21 21.55
N LEU A 264 -6.63 0.06 21.07
CA LEU A 264 -6.53 -0.20 19.63
C LEU A 264 -7.91 -0.49 19.04
N ALA A 265 -8.18 0.13 17.88
CA ALA A 265 -9.34 -0.18 17.07
C ALA A 265 -9.24 -1.56 16.39
N GLU A 266 -10.26 -1.95 15.63
CA GLU A 266 -10.30 -3.20 14.85
C GLU A 266 -10.17 -4.47 15.71
N SER A 267 -10.92 -4.54 16.80
CA SER A 267 -10.99 -5.76 17.63
C SER A 267 -11.43 -7.01 16.87
N GLY A 268 -12.17 -6.84 15.75
CA GLY A 268 -12.53 -7.89 14.81
C GLY A 268 -11.33 -8.56 14.15
N ASN A 269 -10.31 -7.78 13.79
CA ASN A 269 -9.04 -8.28 13.24
C ASN A 269 -8.35 -9.21 14.24
N LEU A 270 -8.27 -8.78 15.51
CA LEU A 270 -7.70 -9.59 16.58
C LEU A 270 -8.50 -10.88 16.79
N ALA A 271 -9.84 -10.78 16.84
CA ALA A 271 -10.71 -11.93 17.11
C ALA A 271 -10.61 -12.99 16.02
N LEU A 272 -10.65 -12.60 14.74
CA LEU A 272 -10.53 -13.50 13.62
C LEU A 272 -9.12 -14.09 13.52
N GLY A 273 -8.10 -13.23 13.55
CA GLY A 273 -6.70 -13.65 13.47
C GLY A 273 -6.31 -14.60 14.58
N ALA A 274 -6.78 -14.39 15.83
CA ALA A 274 -6.52 -15.28 16.93
C ALA A 274 -7.11 -16.70 16.71
N LYS A 275 -8.33 -16.81 16.16
CA LYS A 275 -8.94 -18.10 15.82
C LYS A 275 -8.15 -18.85 14.75
N VAL A 276 -7.70 -18.14 13.72
CA VAL A 276 -6.88 -18.73 12.65
C VAL A 276 -5.55 -19.21 13.19
N VAL A 277 -4.83 -18.37 13.95
CA VAL A 277 -3.52 -18.69 14.54
C VAL A 277 -3.63 -19.88 15.53
N LYS A 278 -4.77 -20.04 16.20
CA LYS A 278 -5.03 -21.17 17.11
C LYS A 278 -5.66 -22.38 16.43
N SER A 279 -5.77 -22.37 15.11
CA SER A 279 -6.38 -23.45 14.31
C SER A 279 -7.84 -23.74 14.66
N GLU A 280 -8.54 -22.76 15.22
CA GLU A 280 -9.98 -22.85 15.55
C GLU A 280 -10.85 -22.40 14.34
N MET A 281 -10.23 -21.80 13.34
CA MET A 281 -10.88 -21.36 12.10
C MET A 281 -9.91 -21.53 10.93
N LYS A 282 -10.44 -21.93 9.77
CA LYS A 282 -9.72 -21.85 8.49
C LYS A 282 -10.01 -20.49 7.82
N TRP A 283 -8.98 -19.91 7.25
CA TRP A 283 -9.09 -18.68 6.48
C TRP A 283 -8.65 -18.96 5.03
N PRO A 284 -9.39 -18.50 3.99
CA PRO A 284 -9.08 -18.75 2.58
C PRO A 284 -7.89 -17.94 2.06
#